data_da4e7aec5071192913c9f67abcb4e5a1
#
_entry.id   da4e7aec5071192913c9f67abcb4e5a1
#
_cell.length_a   1.000
_cell.length_b   1.000
_cell.length_c   1.000
_cell.angle_alpha   90.00
_cell.angle_beta   90.00
_cell.angle_gamma   90.00
#
_symmetry.space_group_name_H-M   'P 1'
#
loop_
_entity.id
_entity.type
_entity.pdbx_description
1 polymer ?
#
loop_
_entity_poly.entity_id
_entity_poly.type
_entity_poly.pdbx_seq_one_letter_code
_entity_poly.pdbx_strand_id
1 'polypeptide(L)'
;KEQPLWLQATGEETLRNMVGFIKEKMPPVTLKEIYVVDTDTLTRERPVGVSGVLRCKNCEDFLEMCIDSCIDGLDELIAVYHDCTDRTPEILRQKAAQYPDKIRVFEYRPSVYPIDLDEEELEKAKLLPPDSIHTLAGYCNYALSKASYRYAVKIDADQVYFTDRLKHICDAYRSDKKVRFNVAECISYNLYRAYVDSFNRIEMRPFRWLERIALWTHASYASYLEKMIIRYKVPVSMSGINLFRKDREWMVGLGQEHPEPDSKEILPPFNGVRDTFFFEVSADRIFRYVTETKPDGRHRG
;
A
#
# COMPACT_ATOMS: atom_id res chain seq x y z
N LYS A 1 -28.37 49.74 21.04
CA LYS A 1 -27.34 48.77 20.69
C LYS A 1 -27.67 48.25 19.29
N GLU A 2 -27.01 48.83 18.31
CA GLU A 2 -27.18 48.40 16.91
C GLU A 2 -26.64 46.96 16.77
N GLN A 3 -27.46 46.08 16.23
CA GLN A 3 -27.00 44.71 15.88
C GLN A 3 -26.02 44.81 14.73
N PRO A 4 -24.96 43.96 14.73
CA PRO A 4 -23.98 43.95 13.65
C PRO A 4 -24.66 43.67 12.30
N LEU A 5 -24.25 44.36 11.25
CA LEU A 5 -24.80 44.29 9.89
C LEU A 5 -24.92 42.87 9.32
N TRP A 6 -24.09 41.96 9.80
CA TRP A 6 -24.13 40.55 9.34
C TRP A 6 -25.32 39.74 9.91
N LEU A 7 -26.03 40.26 10.90
CA LEU A 7 -27.24 39.63 11.46
C LEU A 7 -28.54 40.09 10.75
N GLN A 8 -28.46 41.03 9.79
CA GLN A 8 -29.63 41.59 9.11
C GLN A 8 -29.90 40.98 7.73
N ALA A 9 -28.95 40.22 7.13
CA ALA A 9 -29.17 39.51 5.88
C ALA A 9 -29.87 38.18 6.15
N THR A 10 -30.95 37.90 5.41
CA THR A 10 -31.53 36.55 5.40
C THR A 10 -30.49 35.55 5.02
N GLY A 11 -30.47 34.37 5.65
CA GLY A 11 -29.41 33.38 5.44
C GLY A 11 -29.11 33.02 3.97
N GLU A 12 -30.14 33.12 3.08
CA GLU A 12 -29.98 32.92 1.64
C GLU A 12 -29.19 34.04 0.95
N GLU A 13 -29.39 35.30 1.32
CA GLU A 13 -28.70 36.45 0.72
C GLU A 13 -27.23 36.47 1.15
N THR A 14 -26.94 36.11 2.41
CA THR A 14 -25.59 35.97 2.94
C THR A 14 -24.87 34.85 2.22
N LEU A 15 -25.52 33.70 2.00
CA LEU A 15 -24.97 32.57 1.25
C LEU A 15 -24.69 32.93 -0.22
N ARG A 16 -25.62 33.64 -0.90
CA ARG A 16 -25.41 34.10 -2.28
C ARG A 16 -24.24 35.07 -2.38
N ASN A 17 -24.13 35.99 -1.45
CA ASN A 17 -23.04 36.98 -1.41
C ASN A 17 -21.69 36.31 -1.12
N MET A 18 -21.64 35.32 -0.20
CA MET A 18 -20.44 34.50 0.06
C MET A 18 -20.07 33.66 -1.17
N VAL A 19 -21.02 32.99 -1.82
CA VAL A 19 -20.78 32.20 -3.04
C VAL A 19 -20.34 33.11 -4.19
N GLY A 20 -20.92 34.31 -4.33
CA GLY A 20 -20.50 35.32 -5.30
C GLY A 20 -19.05 35.78 -5.04
N PHE A 21 -18.71 36.11 -3.80
CA PHE A 21 -17.38 36.53 -3.41
C PHE A 21 -16.33 35.42 -3.62
N ILE A 22 -16.66 34.16 -3.30
CA ILE A 22 -15.78 33.00 -3.52
C ILE A 22 -15.55 32.79 -5.03
N LYS A 23 -16.62 32.87 -5.85
CA LYS A 23 -16.50 32.73 -7.32
C LYS A 23 -15.69 33.85 -7.97
N GLU A 24 -15.76 35.06 -7.42
CA GLU A 24 -15.11 36.23 -8.00
C GLU A 24 -13.62 36.38 -7.60
N LYS A 25 -13.25 35.89 -6.41
CA LYS A 25 -11.89 36.04 -5.87
C LYS A 25 -11.03 34.79 -5.82
N MET A 26 -11.63 33.62 -5.95
CA MET A 26 -10.88 32.36 -6.05
C MET A 26 -10.97 31.83 -7.48
N PRO A 27 -9.84 31.72 -8.19
CA PRO A 27 -9.84 31.05 -9.47
C PRO A 27 -10.33 29.61 -9.28
N PRO A 28 -11.04 29.04 -10.27
CA PRO A 28 -11.50 27.66 -10.17
C PRO A 28 -10.29 26.74 -10.01
N VAL A 29 -10.23 26.06 -8.86
CA VAL A 29 -9.17 25.08 -8.58
C VAL A 29 -9.34 23.94 -9.59
N THR A 30 -8.34 23.69 -10.39
CA THR A 30 -8.38 22.59 -11.37
C THR A 30 -8.17 21.24 -10.69
N LEU A 31 -8.68 20.15 -11.30
CA LEU A 31 -8.41 18.80 -10.80
C LEU A 31 -6.90 18.57 -10.64
N LYS A 32 -6.10 19.09 -11.56
CA LYS A 32 -4.64 18.98 -11.48
C LYS A 32 -4.08 19.57 -10.19
N GLU A 33 -4.54 20.75 -9.77
CA GLU A 33 -4.07 21.43 -8.55
C GLU A 33 -4.46 20.68 -7.27
N ILE A 34 -5.55 19.91 -7.30
CA ILE A 34 -6.02 19.13 -6.14
C ILE A 34 -5.26 17.80 -6.00
N TYR A 35 -4.95 17.16 -7.11
CA TYR A 35 -4.47 15.77 -7.13
C TYR A 35 -2.98 15.61 -7.48
N VAL A 36 -2.32 16.63 -8.00
CA VAL A 36 -0.87 16.63 -8.10
C VAL A 36 -0.26 16.67 -6.70
N VAL A 37 0.63 15.75 -6.44
CA VAL A 37 1.34 15.66 -5.16
C VAL A 37 2.65 16.43 -5.27
N ASP A 38 2.78 17.46 -4.44
CA ASP A 38 4.07 18.06 -4.16
C ASP A 38 4.88 17.08 -3.30
N THR A 39 5.89 16.47 -3.90
CA THR A 39 6.72 15.47 -3.24
C THR A 39 7.52 16.03 -2.06
N ASP A 40 7.77 17.36 -2.02
CA ASP A 40 8.43 18.00 -0.90
C ASP A 40 7.57 17.94 0.38
N THR A 41 6.25 17.85 0.24
CA THR A 41 5.36 17.62 1.38
C THR A 41 5.59 16.28 2.07
N LEU A 42 6.19 15.32 1.37
CA LEU A 42 6.54 14.01 1.94
C LEU A 42 7.77 14.08 2.85
N THR A 43 8.56 15.17 2.80
CA THR A 43 9.73 15.38 3.68
C THR A 43 9.34 15.89 5.06
N ARG A 44 8.09 16.31 5.28
CA ARG A 44 7.64 16.84 6.58
C ARG A 44 7.90 15.82 7.70
N GLU A 45 8.26 16.33 8.86
CA GLU A 45 8.37 15.50 10.06
C GLU A 45 7.01 14.87 10.43
N ARG A 46 7.03 13.60 10.79
CA ARG A 46 5.84 12.83 11.17
C ARG A 46 6.08 12.11 12.49
N PRO A 47 5.03 12.00 13.33
CA PRO A 47 5.10 11.17 14.53
C PRO A 47 5.39 9.71 14.16
N VAL A 48 6.03 8.99 15.09
CA VAL A 48 6.29 7.57 14.96
C VAL A 48 4.96 6.80 14.96
N GLY A 49 4.76 5.98 13.97
CA GLY A 49 3.56 5.17 13.76
C GLY A 49 3.55 4.61 12.35
N VAL A 50 2.54 3.81 12.04
CA VAL A 50 2.39 3.12 10.75
C VAL A 50 1.04 3.46 10.14
N SER A 51 1.06 4.10 8.98
CA SER A 51 -0.11 4.37 8.14
C SER A 51 -0.30 3.22 7.14
N GLY A 52 -1.46 2.56 7.17
CA GLY A 52 -1.89 1.71 6.06
C GLY A 52 -2.32 2.58 4.89
N VAL A 53 -1.86 2.28 3.69
CA VAL A 53 -2.25 2.99 2.45
C VAL A 53 -2.98 1.99 1.55
N LEU A 54 -4.31 2.09 1.57
CA LEU A 54 -5.24 1.21 0.88
C LEU A 54 -5.80 1.90 -0.37
N ARG A 55 -5.68 1.24 -1.51
CA ARG A 55 -6.22 1.70 -2.78
C ARG A 55 -7.34 0.78 -3.22
N CYS A 56 -8.46 1.37 -3.64
CA CYS A 56 -9.68 0.64 -3.94
C CYS A 56 -10.23 1.00 -5.31
N LYS A 57 -10.59 -0.03 -6.07
CA LYS A 57 -11.44 0.05 -7.25
C LYS A 57 -12.23 -1.24 -7.38
N ASN A 58 -13.56 -1.19 -7.22
CA ASN A 58 -14.46 -2.34 -7.34
C ASN A 58 -13.96 -3.57 -6.56
N CYS A 59 -13.87 -3.43 -5.23
CA CYS A 59 -13.31 -4.45 -4.34
C CYS A 59 -14.29 -4.87 -3.22
N GLU A 60 -15.60 -4.73 -3.43
CA GLU A 60 -16.63 -5.01 -2.42
C GLU A 60 -16.54 -6.41 -1.81
N ASP A 61 -16.09 -7.42 -2.59
CA ASP A 61 -16.08 -8.82 -2.16
C ASP A 61 -15.10 -9.10 -0.99
N PHE A 62 -13.97 -8.39 -0.94
CA PHE A 62 -12.89 -8.67 0.01
C PHE A 62 -12.60 -7.51 0.97
N LEU A 63 -13.09 -6.32 0.67
CA LEU A 63 -12.70 -5.08 1.33
C LEU A 63 -12.94 -5.11 2.85
N GLU A 64 -14.08 -5.63 3.30
CA GLU A 64 -14.37 -5.72 4.74
C GLU A 64 -13.36 -6.62 5.46
N MET A 65 -13.10 -7.81 4.90
CA MET A 65 -12.14 -8.77 5.47
C MET A 65 -10.73 -8.20 5.47
N CYS A 66 -10.34 -7.50 4.41
CA CYS A 66 -9.06 -6.82 4.31
C CYS A 66 -8.89 -5.81 5.46
N ILE A 67 -9.85 -4.90 5.62
CA ILE A 67 -9.80 -3.86 6.66
C ILE A 67 -9.80 -4.48 8.05
N ASP A 68 -10.70 -5.41 8.35
CA ASP A 68 -10.83 -6.03 9.67
C ASP A 68 -9.57 -6.83 10.05
N SER A 69 -8.86 -7.39 9.07
CA SER A 69 -7.65 -8.14 9.31
C SER A 69 -6.41 -7.25 9.57
N CYS A 70 -6.40 -6.00 9.11
CA CYS A 70 -5.22 -5.15 9.21
C CYS A 70 -5.34 -3.99 10.22
N ILE A 71 -6.57 -3.51 10.50
CA ILE A 71 -6.80 -2.26 11.24
C ILE A 71 -6.21 -2.24 12.66
N ASP A 72 -6.19 -3.38 13.34
CA ASP A 72 -5.67 -3.47 14.71
C ASP A 72 -4.15 -3.28 14.77
N GLY A 73 -3.45 -3.60 13.70
CA GLY A 73 -2.00 -3.39 13.60
C GLY A 73 -1.60 -1.96 13.27
N LEU A 74 -2.51 -1.16 12.71
CA LEU A 74 -2.23 0.16 12.15
C LEU A 74 -2.56 1.29 13.13
N ASP A 75 -1.86 2.42 13.01
CA ASP A 75 -2.21 3.66 13.71
C ASP A 75 -3.28 4.45 12.95
N GLU A 76 -3.24 4.39 11.63
CA GLU A 76 -4.31 4.86 10.74
C GLU A 76 -4.38 4.02 9.47
N LEU A 77 -5.53 4.06 8.80
CA LEU A 77 -5.74 3.52 7.46
C LEU A 77 -6.23 4.64 6.54
N ILE A 78 -5.41 4.97 5.55
CA ILE A 78 -5.77 5.89 4.48
C ILE A 78 -6.37 5.06 3.35
N ALA A 79 -7.68 5.13 3.18
CA ALA A 79 -8.40 4.43 2.12
C ALA A 79 -8.73 5.41 1.00
N VAL A 80 -8.22 5.16 -0.19
CA VAL A 80 -8.48 6.00 -1.37
C VAL A 80 -9.15 5.15 -2.43
N TYR A 81 -10.28 5.61 -2.94
CA TYR A 81 -11.02 4.92 -4.01
C TYR A 81 -11.19 5.81 -5.24
N HIS A 82 -11.29 5.19 -6.41
CA HIS A 82 -11.60 5.89 -7.65
C HIS A 82 -12.51 5.03 -8.54
N ASP A 83 -13.37 5.70 -9.30
CA ASP A 83 -14.15 5.11 -10.39
C ASP A 83 -14.78 3.74 -10.02
N CYS A 84 -15.41 3.70 -8.82
CA CYS A 84 -16.10 2.50 -8.34
C CYS A 84 -17.55 2.48 -8.80
N THR A 85 -17.99 1.33 -9.30
CA THR A 85 -19.37 1.05 -9.75
C THR A 85 -20.10 0.08 -8.82
N ASP A 86 -19.39 -0.47 -7.82
CA ASP A 86 -19.86 -1.39 -6.80
C ASP A 86 -20.05 -0.68 -5.43
N ARG A 87 -20.26 -1.45 -4.37
CA ARG A 87 -20.48 -0.95 -3.01
C ARG A 87 -19.19 -0.55 -2.27
N THR A 88 -18.04 -0.55 -2.93
CA THR A 88 -16.75 -0.17 -2.32
C THR A 88 -16.83 1.15 -1.53
N PRO A 89 -17.36 2.27 -2.10
CA PRO A 89 -17.43 3.54 -1.37
C PRO A 89 -18.37 3.50 -0.15
N GLU A 90 -19.42 2.68 -0.20
CA GLU A 90 -20.36 2.48 0.90
C GLU A 90 -19.68 1.73 2.05
N ILE A 91 -19.00 0.62 1.75
CA ILE A 91 -18.25 -0.17 2.72
C ILE A 91 -17.18 0.67 3.42
N LEU A 92 -16.43 1.47 2.66
CA LEU A 92 -15.42 2.37 3.23
C LEU A 92 -16.02 3.37 4.21
N ARG A 93 -17.19 3.97 3.89
CA ARG A 93 -17.87 4.90 4.82
C ARG A 93 -18.36 4.19 6.09
N GLN A 94 -18.88 2.97 5.96
CA GLN A 94 -19.30 2.15 7.11
C GLN A 94 -18.11 1.82 8.00
N LYS A 95 -16.97 1.39 7.43
CA LYS A 95 -15.75 1.11 8.19
C LYS A 95 -15.16 2.38 8.83
N ALA A 96 -15.20 3.52 8.16
CA ALA A 96 -14.79 4.79 8.75
C ALA A 96 -15.70 5.21 9.93
N ALA A 97 -16.99 4.94 9.86
CA ALA A 97 -17.90 5.17 10.97
C ALA A 97 -17.65 4.19 12.15
N GLN A 98 -17.21 2.95 11.86
CA GLN A 98 -16.83 1.95 12.87
C GLN A 98 -15.50 2.30 13.55
N TYR A 99 -14.55 2.87 12.81
CA TYR A 99 -13.20 3.21 13.29
C TYR A 99 -12.87 4.70 13.02
N PRO A 100 -13.62 5.66 13.63
CA PRO A 100 -13.56 7.07 13.25
C PRO A 100 -12.18 7.73 13.51
N ASP A 101 -11.44 7.21 14.50
CA ASP A 101 -10.11 7.73 14.84
C ASP A 101 -8.98 7.10 14.02
N LYS A 102 -9.28 6.05 13.25
CA LYS A 102 -8.28 5.29 12.50
C LYS A 102 -8.44 5.36 10.99
N ILE A 103 -9.68 5.36 10.46
CA ILE A 103 -9.92 5.25 9.01
C ILE A 103 -10.27 6.61 8.44
N ARG A 104 -9.50 7.01 7.43
CA ARG A 104 -9.73 8.22 6.65
C ARG A 104 -9.95 7.86 5.19
N VAL A 105 -11.11 8.25 4.66
CA VAL A 105 -11.55 7.89 3.30
C VAL A 105 -11.44 9.10 2.38
N PHE A 106 -10.88 8.89 1.20
CA PHE A 106 -10.72 9.91 0.16
C PHE A 106 -11.20 9.39 -1.18
N GLU A 107 -11.90 10.23 -1.92
CA GLU A 107 -12.26 9.98 -3.31
C GLU A 107 -11.18 10.56 -4.23
N TYR A 108 -10.71 9.76 -5.17
CA TYR A 108 -9.83 10.20 -6.24
C TYR A 108 -10.60 10.27 -7.54
N ARG A 109 -10.90 11.47 -8.00
CA ARG A 109 -11.79 11.71 -9.15
C ARG A 109 -11.15 11.60 -10.52
N PRO A 110 -9.84 11.83 -10.71
CA PRO A 110 -9.23 11.62 -12.00
C PRO A 110 -9.37 10.16 -12.45
N SER A 111 -9.62 9.95 -13.73
CA SER A 111 -9.52 8.62 -14.32
C SER A 111 -8.07 8.14 -14.28
N VAL A 112 -7.85 6.88 -13.92
CA VAL A 112 -6.52 6.27 -13.84
C VAL A 112 -6.40 5.20 -14.89
N TYR A 113 -5.32 5.23 -15.66
CA TYR A 113 -5.03 4.15 -16.61
C TYR A 113 -4.83 2.83 -15.86
N PRO A 114 -5.36 1.69 -16.40
CA PRO A 114 -5.18 0.38 -15.79
C PRO A 114 -3.71 -0.06 -15.81
N ILE A 115 -3.39 -1.10 -15.04
CA ILE A 115 -2.04 -1.67 -15.03
C ILE A 115 -1.75 -2.41 -16.35
N ASP A 116 -2.73 -3.17 -16.84
CA ASP A 116 -2.62 -3.88 -18.11
C ASP A 116 -3.27 -3.01 -19.20
N LEU A 117 -2.42 -2.43 -20.02
CA LEU A 117 -2.79 -1.51 -21.10
C LEU A 117 -2.90 -2.27 -22.43
N ASP A 118 -3.86 -1.91 -23.24
CA ASP A 118 -3.82 -2.27 -24.65
C ASP A 118 -2.84 -1.35 -25.44
N GLU A 119 -2.61 -1.63 -26.72
CA GLU A 119 -1.65 -0.88 -27.54
C GLU A 119 -2.02 0.62 -27.64
N GLU A 120 -3.31 0.94 -27.78
CA GLU A 120 -3.81 2.33 -27.89
C GLU A 120 -3.66 3.08 -26.56
N GLU A 121 -4.01 2.44 -25.47
CA GLU A 121 -3.85 2.96 -24.12
C GLU A 121 -2.37 3.19 -23.78
N LEU A 122 -1.48 2.24 -24.17
CA LEU A 122 -0.04 2.36 -23.96
C LEU A 122 0.53 3.58 -24.68
N GLU A 123 0.17 3.80 -25.95
CA GLU A 123 0.66 4.98 -26.69
C GLU A 123 0.17 6.29 -26.04
N LYS A 124 -1.05 6.32 -25.57
CA LYS A 124 -1.57 7.48 -24.81
C LYS A 124 -0.83 7.65 -23.47
N ALA A 125 -0.60 6.55 -22.76
CA ALA A 125 0.08 6.55 -21.47
C ALA A 125 1.54 7.00 -21.58
N LYS A 126 2.25 6.64 -22.66
CA LYS A 126 3.62 7.10 -22.94
C LYS A 126 3.74 8.62 -23.13
N LEU A 127 2.66 9.28 -23.52
CA LEU A 127 2.62 10.74 -23.70
C LEU A 127 2.33 11.49 -22.39
N LEU A 128 1.97 10.79 -21.31
CA LEU A 128 1.70 11.43 -20.03
C LEU A 128 3.00 11.91 -19.37
N PRO A 129 2.95 13.11 -18.75
CA PRO A 129 4.07 13.55 -17.93
C PRO A 129 4.24 12.62 -16.71
N PRO A 130 5.47 12.49 -16.17
CA PRO A 130 5.77 11.59 -15.06
C PRO A 130 4.95 11.86 -13.78
N ASP A 131 4.48 13.09 -13.60
CA ASP A 131 3.64 13.56 -12.49
C ASP A 131 2.14 13.57 -12.81
N SER A 132 1.74 12.90 -13.88
CA SER A 132 0.34 12.90 -14.31
C SER A 132 -0.57 12.27 -13.25
N ILE A 133 -1.68 12.97 -12.98
CA ILE A 133 -2.76 12.48 -12.11
C ILE A 133 -3.51 11.27 -12.69
N HIS A 134 -3.30 10.95 -13.96
CA HIS A 134 -3.96 9.83 -14.65
C HIS A 134 -3.13 8.54 -14.60
N THR A 135 -1.95 8.56 -13.97
CA THR A 135 -1.13 7.37 -13.79
C THR A 135 -1.46 6.66 -12.47
N LEU A 136 -1.25 5.33 -12.43
CA LEU A 136 -1.33 4.57 -11.19
C LEU A 136 -0.35 5.12 -10.14
N ALA A 137 0.85 5.55 -10.56
CA ALA A 137 1.84 6.16 -9.67
C ALA A 137 1.32 7.47 -9.05
N GLY A 138 0.67 8.33 -9.83
CA GLY A 138 0.02 9.55 -9.34
C GLY A 138 -1.04 9.25 -8.29
N TYR A 139 -1.89 8.27 -8.55
CA TYR A 139 -2.91 7.81 -7.61
C TYR A 139 -2.29 7.24 -6.31
N CYS A 140 -1.24 6.42 -6.41
CA CYS A 140 -0.53 5.89 -5.26
C CYS A 140 0.13 6.99 -4.42
N ASN A 141 0.78 7.96 -5.08
CA ASN A 141 1.42 9.08 -4.39
C ASN A 141 0.40 10.00 -3.73
N TYR A 142 -0.76 10.21 -4.35
CA TYR A 142 -1.86 10.93 -3.71
C TYR A 142 -2.29 10.24 -2.41
N ALA A 143 -2.49 8.92 -2.45
CA ALA A 143 -2.82 8.15 -1.24
C ALA A 143 -1.71 8.27 -0.18
N LEU A 144 -0.44 8.12 -0.59
CA LEU A 144 0.72 8.25 0.30
C LEU A 144 0.83 9.66 0.92
N SER A 145 0.50 10.72 0.18
CA SER A 145 0.55 12.10 0.68
C SER A 145 -0.40 12.36 1.85
N LYS A 146 -1.45 11.53 2.01
CA LYS A 146 -2.41 11.61 3.12
C LYS A 146 -1.90 10.97 4.40
N ALA A 147 -0.80 10.20 4.35
CA ALA A 147 -0.24 9.53 5.52
C ALA A 147 0.21 10.54 6.59
N SER A 148 -0.23 10.30 7.84
CA SER A 148 0.09 11.14 9.00
C SER A 148 1.31 10.65 9.77
N TYR A 149 1.62 9.35 9.67
CA TYR A 149 2.71 8.73 10.41
C TYR A 149 3.97 8.53 9.58
N ARG A 150 5.07 8.29 10.28
CA ARG A 150 6.42 8.20 9.72
C ARG A 150 6.61 7.00 8.80
N TYR A 151 5.96 5.89 9.09
CA TYR A 151 6.04 4.68 8.29
C TYR A 151 4.74 4.41 7.58
N ALA A 152 4.81 3.83 6.40
CA ALA A 152 3.67 3.39 5.63
C ALA A 152 3.77 1.92 5.29
N VAL A 153 2.62 1.26 5.17
CA VAL A 153 2.48 -0.06 4.58
C VAL A 153 1.45 -0.01 3.45
N LYS A 154 1.86 -0.50 2.28
CA LYS A 154 0.95 -0.69 1.15
C LYS A 154 -0.01 -1.83 1.47
N ILE A 155 -1.30 -1.57 1.38
CA ILE A 155 -2.39 -2.53 1.58
C ILE A 155 -3.13 -2.66 0.25
N ASP A 156 -3.33 -3.90 -0.21
CA ASP A 156 -4.19 -4.19 -1.35
C ASP A 156 -5.52 -4.75 -0.85
N ALA A 157 -6.62 -4.32 -1.47
CA ALA A 157 -7.98 -4.54 -0.98
C ALA A 157 -8.46 -6.01 -1.07
N ASP A 158 -7.75 -6.83 -1.84
CA ASP A 158 -8.00 -8.27 -2.05
C ASP A 158 -7.15 -9.17 -1.14
N GLN A 159 -6.41 -8.57 -0.21
CA GLN A 159 -5.54 -9.28 0.72
C GLN A 159 -6.15 -9.38 2.12
N VAL A 160 -6.04 -10.55 2.75
CA VAL A 160 -6.39 -10.78 4.14
C VAL A 160 -5.13 -11.06 4.93
N TYR A 161 -4.92 -10.32 6.00
CA TYR A 161 -3.69 -10.32 6.78
C TYR A 161 -3.79 -11.25 7.99
N PHE A 162 -2.67 -11.88 8.35
CA PHE A 162 -2.53 -12.45 9.68
C PHE A 162 -2.32 -11.30 10.67
N THR A 163 -3.38 -10.88 11.34
CA THR A 163 -3.45 -9.69 12.20
C THR A 163 -2.26 -9.59 13.16
N ASP A 164 -1.95 -10.68 13.87
CA ASP A 164 -0.85 -10.72 14.84
C ASP A 164 0.52 -10.50 14.17
N ARG A 165 0.70 -11.03 12.95
CA ARG A 165 1.96 -10.86 12.20
C ARG A 165 2.13 -9.42 11.72
N LEU A 166 1.08 -8.86 11.15
CA LEU A 166 1.08 -7.46 10.72
C LEU A 166 1.35 -6.53 11.90
N LYS A 167 0.64 -6.74 13.02
CA LYS A 167 0.82 -5.98 14.25
C LYS A 167 2.24 -6.07 14.78
N HIS A 168 2.81 -7.26 14.81
CA HIS A 168 4.19 -7.48 15.26
C HIS A 168 5.21 -6.68 14.43
N ILE A 169 5.05 -6.64 13.11
CA ILE A 169 5.91 -5.84 12.23
C ILE A 169 5.69 -4.34 12.50
N CYS A 170 4.45 -3.89 12.62
CA CYS A 170 4.14 -2.50 12.96
C CYS A 170 4.76 -2.09 14.31
N ASP A 171 4.69 -2.96 15.33
CA ASP A 171 5.29 -2.71 16.64
C ASP A 171 6.84 -2.62 16.57
N ALA A 172 7.46 -3.40 15.70
CA ALA A 172 8.91 -3.29 15.43
C ALA A 172 9.29 -1.93 14.80
N TYR A 173 8.45 -1.40 13.90
CA TYR A 173 8.65 -0.04 13.35
C TYR A 173 8.45 1.06 14.40
N ARG A 174 7.51 0.89 15.33
CA ARG A 174 7.25 1.85 16.43
C ARG A 174 8.33 1.82 17.50
N SER A 175 9.03 0.69 17.63
CA SER A 175 9.98 0.45 18.72
C SER A 175 11.24 1.31 18.56
N ASP A 176 11.66 1.95 19.65
CA ASP A 176 12.94 2.66 19.82
C ASP A 176 13.96 1.86 20.67
N LYS A 177 13.64 0.60 20.98
CA LYS A 177 14.46 -0.27 21.82
C LYS A 177 15.85 -0.44 21.24
N LYS A 178 16.86 -0.38 22.13
CA LYS A 178 18.25 -0.73 21.77
C LYS A 178 18.36 -2.25 21.68
N VAL A 179 18.49 -2.77 20.46
CA VAL A 179 18.65 -4.20 20.20
C VAL A 179 20.11 -4.53 19.85
N ARG A 180 20.55 -5.72 20.25
CA ARG A 180 21.87 -6.25 19.91
C ARG A 180 21.69 -7.55 19.12
N PHE A 181 22.46 -7.68 18.05
CA PHE A 181 22.52 -8.93 17.29
C PHE A 181 23.43 -9.92 18.02
N ASN A 182 23.02 -11.17 18.06
CA ASN A 182 23.88 -12.25 18.53
C ASN A 182 24.47 -13.02 17.34
N VAL A 183 25.50 -13.79 17.61
CA VAL A 183 26.24 -14.54 16.57
C VAL A 183 25.35 -15.60 15.91
N ALA A 184 24.46 -16.25 16.68
CA ALA A 184 23.56 -17.27 16.16
C ALA A 184 22.55 -16.66 15.17
N GLU A 185 22.02 -15.46 15.45
CA GLU A 185 21.11 -14.73 14.54
C GLU A 185 21.82 -14.35 13.24
N CYS A 186 23.06 -13.85 13.33
CA CYS A 186 23.84 -13.50 12.14
C CYS A 186 24.16 -14.73 11.27
N ILE A 187 24.51 -15.86 11.90
CA ILE A 187 24.76 -17.13 11.20
C ILE A 187 23.45 -17.62 10.54
N SER A 188 22.36 -17.63 11.28
CA SER A 188 21.05 -18.08 10.78
C SER A 188 20.56 -17.23 9.61
N TYR A 189 20.74 -15.92 9.67
CA TYR A 189 20.42 -15.02 8.56
C TYR A 189 21.22 -15.38 7.30
N ASN A 190 22.54 -15.55 7.43
CA ASN A 190 23.37 -15.87 6.28
C ASN A 190 23.08 -17.27 5.71
N LEU A 191 22.80 -18.27 6.55
CA LEU A 191 22.41 -19.60 6.12
C LEU A 191 21.06 -19.59 5.40
N TYR A 192 20.07 -18.90 5.95
CA TYR A 192 18.77 -18.78 5.32
C TYR A 192 18.84 -18.04 3.98
N ARG A 193 19.62 -16.96 3.92
CA ARG A 193 19.86 -16.21 2.69
C ARG A 193 20.57 -17.08 1.64
N ALA A 194 21.60 -17.80 2.02
CA ALA A 194 22.31 -18.72 1.12
C ALA A 194 21.35 -19.82 0.59
N TYR A 195 20.44 -20.32 1.42
CA TYR A 195 19.41 -21.27 1.01
C TYR A 195 18.47 -20.65 -0.01
N VAL A 196 17.93 -19.45 0.23
CA VAL A 196 17.05 -18.73 -0.70
C VAL A 196 17.79 -18.44 -2.01
N ASP A 197 19.03 -17.94 -1.94
CA ASP A 197 19.86 -17.67 -3.13
C ASP A 197 20.15 -18.94 -3.94
N SER A 198 20.35 -20.08 -3.29
CA SER A 198 20.56 -21.38 -3.98
C SER A 198 19.29 -21.89 -4.63
N PHE A 199 18.14 -21.70 -4.00
CA PHE A 199 16.83 -22.05 -4.54
C PHE A 199 16.53 -21.27 -5.82
N ASN A 200 16.91 -19.99 -5.84
CA ASN A 200 16.71 -19.10 -7.00
C ASN A 200 17.64 -19.42 -8.18
N ARG A 201 18.83 -19.99 -7.91
CA ARG A 201 19.83 -20.32 -8.96
C ARG A 201 19.64 -21.69 -9.57
N ILE A 202 19.02 -22.61 -8.85
CA ILE A 202 18.90 -24.03 -9.24
C ILE A 202 17.41 -24.28 -9.46
N GLU A 203 17.00 -24.58 -10.69
CA GLU A 203 15.61 -24.94 -11.03
C GLU A 203 15.10 -26.22 -10.33
N MET A 204 16.00 -26.94 -9.65
CA MET A 204 15.69 -28.13 -8.87
C MET A 204 15.64 -27.77 -7.37
N ARG A 205 14.66 -28.33 -6.65
CA ARG A 205 14.56 -28.19 -5.20
C ARG A 205 15.90 -28.50 -4.54
N PRO A 206 16.44 -27.57 -3.72
CA PRO A 206 17.66 -27.85 -3.00
C PRO A 206 17.50 -29.08 -2.11
N PHE A 207 18.60 -29.75 -1.80
CA PHE A 207 18.60 -30.97 -1.02
C PHE A 207 17.73 -30.85 0.24
N ARG A 208 16.89 -31.84 0.51
CA ARG A 208 15.97 -31.88 1.68
C ARG A 208 16.62 -31.54 3.01
N TRP A 209 17.89 -31.79 3.18
CA TRP A 209 18.62 -31.47 4.41
C TRP A 209 18.85 -29.94 4.59
N LEU A 210 19.09 -29.21 3.50
CA LEU A 210 19.20 -27.75 3.53
C LEU A 210 17.84 -27.10 3.89
N GLU A 211 16.75 -27.64 3.39
CA GLU A 211 15.40 -27.20 3.78
C GLU A 211 15.17 -27.38 5.29
N ARG A 212 15.58 -28.52 5.84
CA ARG A 212 15.48 -28.75 7.30
C ARG A 212 16.32 -27.77 8.12
N ILE A 213 17.54 -27.46 7.68
CA ILE A 213 18.39 -26.48 8.34
C ILE A 213 17.76 -25.09 8.24
N ALA A 214 17.25 -24.69 7.07
CA ALA A 214 16.59 -23.42 6.87
C ALA A 214 15.35 -23.26 7.77
N LEU A 215 14.50 -24.29 7.84
CA LEU A 215 13.34 -24.30 8.74
C LEU A 215 13.75 -24.24 10.21
N TRP A 216 14.81 -24.94 10.61
CA TRP A 216 15.31 -24.90 11.97
C TRP A 216 15.90 -23.54 12.33
N THR A 217 16.54 -22.85 11.40
CA THR A 217 17.11 -21.51 11.60
C THR A 217 16.10 -20.39 11.44
N HIS A 218 14.87 -20.67 10.98
CA HIS A 218 13.85 -19.67 10.66
C HIS A 218 13.52 -18.75 11.84
N ALA A 219 13.41 -19.27 13.06
CA ALA A 219 13.09 -18.46 14.23
C ALA A 219 14.19 -17.43 14.53
N SER A 220 15.47 -17.82 14.41
CA SER A 220 16.61 -16.90 14.57
C SER A 220 16.71 -15.90 13.42
N TYR A 221 16.36 -16.30 12.20
CA TYR A 221 16.25 -15.41 11.05
C TYR A 221 15.15 -14.37 11.25
N ALA A 222 13.95 -14.78 11.71
CA ALA A 222 12.85 -13.87 12.00
C ALA A 222 13.23 -12.86 13.09
N SER A 223 13.88 -13.31 14.17
CA SER A 223 14.42 -12.45 15.23
C SER A 223 15.46 -11.45 14.70
N TYR A 224 16.33 -11.89 13.79
CA TYR A 224 17.30 -11.00 13.14
C TYR A 224 16.60 -9.92 12.32
N LEU A 225 15.63 -10.28 11.51
CA LEU A 225 14.86 -9.31 10.71
C LEU A 225 14.11 -8.32 11.59
N GLU A 226 13.46 -8.78 12.65
CA GLU A 226 12.78 -7.90 13.60
C GLU A 226 13.76 -6.88 14.19
N LYS A 227 14.95 -7.31 14.61
CA LYS A 227 16.01 -6.41 15.10
C LYS A 227 16.52 -5.45 14.05
N MET A 228 16.58 -5.86 12.78
CA MET A 228 16.90 -4.97 11.65
C MET A 228 15.84 -3.89 11.48
N ILE A 229 14.54 -4.24 11.58
CA ILE A 229 13.44 -3.28 11.54
C ILE A 229 13.55 -2.31 12.73
N ILE A 230 13.71 -2.83 13.95
CA ILE A 230 13.79 -2.00 15.17
C ILE A 230 14.97 -1.01 15.08
N ARG A 231 16.15 -1.49 14.68
CA ARG A 231 17.38 -0.69 14.74
C ARG A 231 17.58 0.24 13.54
N TYR A 232 17.27 -0.24 12.33
CA TYR A 232 17.62 0.45 11.10
C TYR A 232 16.40 0.86 10.27
N LYS A 233 15.18 0.48 10.69
CA LYS A 233 13.93 0.76 9.99
C LYS A 233 14.00 0.36 8.51
N VAL A 234 14.63 -0.79 8.25
CA VAL A 234 14.79 -1.31 6.90
C VAL A 234 13.42 -1.58 6.26
N PRO A 235 13.25 -1.29 4.97
CA PRO A 235 12.03 -1.71 4.26
C PRO A 235 11.91 -3.22 4.26
N VAL A 236 10.70 -3.73 4.48
CA VAL A 236 10.42 -5.17 4.42
C VAL A 236 9.17 -5.42 3.61
N SER A 237 9.12 -6.57 2.94
CA SER A 237 7.93 -7.06 2.25
C SER A 237 7.39 -8.31 2.93
N MET A 238 6.09 -8.52 2.84
CA MET A 238 5.43 -9.73 3.29
C MET A 238 5.11 -10.62 2.08
N SER A 239 5.36 -11.91 2.21
CA SER A 239 4.89 -12.92 1.27
C SER A 239 3.58 -13.50 1.76
N GLY A 240 2.70 -13.87 0.84
CA GLY A 240 1.36 -14.40 1.11
C GLY A 240 1.14 -15.79 0.52
N ILE A 241 -0.08 -16.25 0.71
CA ILE A 241 -0.61 -17.46 0.06
C ILE A 241 -1.79 -17.00 -0.80
N ASN A 242 -1.69 -17.22 -2.11
CA ASN A 242 -2.79 -16.96 -3.02
C ASN A 242 -3.84 -18.05 -2.88
N LEU A 243 -5.07 -17.63 -2.63
CA LEU A 243 -6.23 -18.49 -2.51
C LEU A 243 -7.11 -18.33 -3.75
N PHE A 244 -7.58 -19.46 -4.25
CA PHE A 244 -8.54 -19.52 -5.35
C PHE A 244 -9.85 -20.04 -4.85
N ARG A 245 -10.93 -19.56 -5.42
CA ARG A 245 -12.26 -20.07 -5.17
C ARG A 245 -12.73 -20.86 -6.39
N LYS A 246 -12.97 -22.16 -6.19
CA LYS A 246 -13.59 -23.02 -7.17
C LYS A 246 -14.77 -23.76 -6.52
N ASP A 247 -15.94 -23.71 -7.16
CA ASP A 247 -17.14 -24.45 -6.71
C ASP A 247 -17.50 -24.21 -5.23
N ARG A 248 -17.30 -22.98 -4.72
CA ARG A 248 -17.46 -22.53 -3.33
C ARG A 248 -16.39 -23.01 -2.33
N GLU A 249 -15.38 -23.72 -2.78
CA GLU A 249 -14.24 -24.14 -1.97
C GLU A 249 -13.02 -23.24 -2.19
N TRP A 250 -12.28 -22.95 -1.11
CA TRP A 250 -11.02 -22.25 -1.19
C TRP A 250 -9.88 -23.23 -1.41
N MET A 251 -9.05 -22.95 -2.41
CA MET A 251 -7.94 -23.79 -2.78
C MET A 251 -6.65 -23.01 -2.77
N VAL A 252 -5.56 -23.66 -2.41
CA VAL A 252 -4.20 -23.14 -2.52
C VAL A 252 -3.57 -23.74 -3.77
N GLY A 253 -3.02 -22.91 -4.64
CA GLY A 253 -2.24 -23.37 -5.78
C GLY A 253 -0.96 -24.10 -5.34
N LEU A 254 -0.66 -25.23 -5.96
CA LEU A 254 0.54 -26.02 -5.68
C LEU A 254 1.82 -25.47 -6.36
N GLY A 255 1.75 -24.32 -7.00
CA GLY A 255 2.86 -23.69 -7.71
C GLY A 255 2.75 -22.18 -7.74
N GLN A 256 3.76 -21.53 -8.30
CA GLN A 256 3.69 -20.09 -8.59
C GLN A 256 2.69 -19.86 -9.72
N GLU A 257 1.71 -19.00 -9.51
CA GLU A 257 0.70 -18.69 -10.51
C GLU A 257 1.22 -17.90 -11.69
N HIS A 258 2.21 -17.11 -11.44
CA HIS A 258 2.91 -16.34 -12.44
C HIS A 258 4.37 -16.75 -12.42
N PRO A 259 4.82 -17.64 -13.32
CA PRO A 259 6.24 -17.92 -13.50
C PRO A 259 6.92 -16.72 -14.18
N GLU A 260 6.86 -15.57 -13.52
CA GLU A 260 7.74 -14.46 -13.89
C GLU A 260 9.17 -14.91 -13.66
N PRO A 261 10.11 -14.60 -14.55
CA PRO A 261 11.51 -14.99 -14.40
C PRO A 261 12.12 -14.57 -13.07
N ASP A 262 11.57 -13.51 -12.47
CA ASP A 262 12.02 -12.92 -11.20
C ASP A 262 11.26 -13.43 -9.96
N SER A 263 10.21 -14.25 -10.11
CA SER A 263 9.41 -14.77 -9.00
C SER A 263 10.03 -15.97 -8.26
N LYS A 264 11.29 -16.28 -8.55
CA LYS A 264 12.05 -17.44 -8.02
C LYS A 264 12.31 -17.40 -6.51
N GLU A 265 11.90 -16.34 -5.82
CA GLU A 265 12.24 -16.12 -4.42
C GLU A 265 11.17 -16.56 -3.40
N ILE A 266 10.09 -17.21 -3.82
CA ILE A 266 9.01 -17.60 -2.93
C ILE A 266 9.19 -19.04 -2.46
N LEU A 267 9.37 -19.20 -1.16
CA LEU A 267 9.50 -20.51 -0.53
C LEU A 267 8.12 -21.09 -0.22
N PRO A 268 7.89 -22.39 -0.50
CA PRO A 268 6.67 -23.04 -0.06
C PRO A 268 6.49 -22.92 1.47
N PRO A 269 5.26 -22.75 2.01
CA PRO A 269 3.97 -22.79 1.31
C PRO A 269 3.54 -21.47 0.65
N PHE A 270 4.38 -20.46 0.67
CA PHE A 270 4.06 -19.15 0.09
C PHE A 270 4.12 -19.24 -1.44
N ASN A 271 3.10 -18.73 -2.11
CA ASN A 271 3.00 -18.66 -3.57
C ASN A 271 2.54 -17.28 -4.05
N GLY A 272 2.34 -16.32 -3.13
CA GLY A 272 2.01 -14.93 -3.41
C GLY A 272 3.25 -14.06 -3.60
N VAL A 273 3.15 -13.09 -4.51
CA VAL A 273 4.19 -12.09 -4.76
C VAL A 273 4.28 -11.12 -3.58
N ARG A 274 5.42 -10.48 -3.38
CA ARG A 274 5.74 -9.51 -2.31
C ARG A 274 4.99 -8.18 -2.48
N ASP A 275 3.66 -8.17 -2.49
CA ASP A 275 2.87 -6.98 -2.78
C ASP A 275 2.70 -6.04 -1.60
N THR A 276 2.72 -6.58 -0.37
CA THR A 276 2.66 -5.77 0.84
C THR A 276 4.06 -5.40 1.28
N PHE A 277 4.37 -4.11 1.35
CA PHE A 277 5.67 -3.67 1.81
C PHE A 277 5.59 -2.44 2.72
N PHE A 278 6.52 -2.42 3.69
CA PHE A 278 6.68 -1.36 4.67
C PHE A 278 7.86 -0.48 4.31
N PHE A 279 7.71 0.82 4.49
CA PHE A 279 8.77 1.80 4.21
C PHE A 279 8.57 3.09 5.01
N GLU A 280 9.63 3.87 5.13
CA GLU A 280 9.56 5.22 5.68
C GLU A 280 9.06 6.19 4.61
N VAL A 281 8.09 7.03 4.97
CA VAL A 281 7.53 8.03 4.05
C VAL A 281 8.56 9.13 3.83
N SER A 282 9.00 9.31 2.60
CA SER A 282 9.97 10.34 2.21
C SER A 282 9.83 10.71 0.74
N ALA A 283 10.37 11.84 0.32
CA ALA A 283 10.37 12.27 -1.07
C ALA A 283 11.14 11.32 -2.02
N ASP A 284 12.11 10.56 -1.49
CA ASP A 284 12.88 9.59 -2.26
C ASP A 284 12.15 8.25 -2.46
N ARG A 285 11.08 8.01 -1.69
CA ARG A 285 10.31 6.76 -1.68
C ARG A 285 8.90 6.99 -2.18
N ILE A 286 8.80 7.33 -3.44
CA ILE A 286 7.55 7.56 -4.17
C ILE A 286 7.34 6.50 -5.24
N PHE A 287 6.09 6.30 -5.62
CA PHE A 287 5.75 5.49 -6.77
C PHE A 287 6.14 6.23 -8.04
N ARG A 288 6.78 5.53 -8.96
CA ARG A 288 7.18 6.09 -10.27
C ARG A 288 6.46 5.34 -11.37
N TYR A 289 5.99 6.09 -12.33
CA TYR A 289 5.38 5.51 -13.52
C TYR A 289 6.47 5.00 -14.46
N VAL A 290 6.39 3.72 -14.80
CA VAL A 290 7.29 3.07 -15.76
C VAL A 290 6.45 2.27 -16.73
N THR A 291 6.57 2.55 -18.03
CA THR A 291 5.93 1.76 -19.07
C THR A 291 6.90 0.65 -19.52
N GLU A 292 6.51 -0.60 -19.30
CA GLU A 292 7.29 -1.76 -19.70
C GLU A 292 6.47 -2.68 -20.61
N THR A 293 7.10 -3.22 -21.64
CA THR A 293 6.51 -4.31 -22.44
C THR A 293 7.01 -5.64 -21.90
N LYS A 294 6.10 -6.46 -21.44
CA LYS A 294 6.43 -7.80 -20.97
C LYS A 294 6.85 -8.72 -22.14
N PRO A 295 7.62 -9.81 -21.86
CA PRO A 295 8.02 -10.76 -22.89
C PRO A 295 6.85 -11.44 -23.63
N ASP A 296 5.66 -11.47 -23.02
CA ASP A 296 4.43 -12.00 -23.60
C ASP A 296 3.65 -10.97 -24.45
N GLY A 297 4.21 -9.78 -24.68
CA GLY A 297 3.62 -8.71 -25.46
C GLY A 297 2.60 -7.86 -24.72
N ARG A 298 2.28 -8.16 -23.44
CA ARG A 298 1.43 -7.29 -22.61
C ARG A 298 2.21 -6.08 -22.14
N HIS A 299 1.52 -4.96 -21.97
CA HIS A 299 2.09 -3.70 -21.54
C HIS A 299 1.70 -3.43 -20.10
N ARG A 300 2.64 -2.90 -19.32
CA ARG A 300 2.43 -2.52 -17.94
C ARG A 300 2.70 -1.02 -17.78
N GLY A 301 1.75 -0.33 -17.19
CA GLY A 301 1.84 1.10 -16.91
C GLY A 301 1.87 1.44 -15.43
#